data_b572b5ebd10bb71f41f18e37c1c6fe7c
#
_entry.id   b572b5ebd10bb71f41f18e37c1c6fe7c
#
_cell.length_a   1.000
_cell.length_b   1.000
_cell.length_c   1.000
_cell.angle_alpha   90.00
_cell.angle_beta   90.00
_cell.angle_gamma   90.00
#
_symmetry.space_group_name_H-M   'P 1'
#
loop_
_entity.id
_entity.type
_entity.pdbx_description
1 polymer ?
#
loop_
_entity_poly.entity_id
_entity_poly.type
_entity_poly.pdbx_seq_one_letter_code
_entity_poly.pdbx_strand_id
1 'polypeptide(L)'
;MFDFLIKYPISIFEIKEFLAAALNCPFDKILVVSSEENADPEIAAEEWDKLCCLCIGTEVEGDVAWLLNLYRIEATDDEIEKRIIAVSQTKQIACYVPNDNWNGYLLTGSSPTPIQVYEDEEVAGENKYIFTSAI
;
A
#
# COMPACT_ATOMS: atom_id res chain seq x y z
N MET A 1 9.42 -4.98 6.18
CA MET A 1 7.98 -4.72 5.97
C MET A 1 7.78 -3.29 5.52
N PHE A 2 6.94 -3.06 4.53
CA PHE A 2 6.59 -1.74 4.04
C PHE A 2 5.08 -1.58 3.99
N ASP A 3 4.56 -0.49 4.51
CA ASP A 3 3.13 -0.24 4.59
C ASP A 3 2.76 1.01 3.80
N PHE A 4 1.64 0.98 3.10
CA PHE A 4 1.08 2.17 2.48
C PHE A 4 -0.45 2.03 2.36
N LEU A 5 -1.11 3.12 2.00
CA LEU A 5 -2.56 3.18 1.97
C LEU A 5 -3.05 3.50 0.56
N ILE A 6 -4.17 2.89 0.17
CA ILE A 6 -4.83 3.19 -1.11
C ILE A 6 -6.15 3.89 -0.81
N LYS A 7 -6.38 5.02 -1.49
CA LYS A 7 -7.53 5.89 -1.21
C LYS A 7 -8.87 5.28 -1.60
N TYR A 8 -8.93 4.56 -2.72
CA TYR A 8 -10.19 4.06 -3.25
C TYR A 8 -10.33 2.54 -3.07
N PRO A 9 -11.58 2.02 -2.98
CA PRO A 9 -11.82 0.59 -2.76
C PRO A 9 -11.63 -0.22 -4.05
N ILE A 10 -10.39 -0.28 -4.53
CA ILE A 10 -10.06 -1.12 -5.69
C ILE A 10 -10.12 -2.60 -5.30
N SER A 11 -10.21 -3.48 -6.30
CA SER A 11 -10.30 -4.91 -6.09
C SER A 11 -8.94 -5.52 -5.69
N ILE A 12 -8.97 -6.72 -5.13
CA ILE A 12 -7.75 -7.49 -4.85
C ILE A 12 -6.94 -7.70 -6.13
N PHE A 13 -7.60 -7.96 -7.25
CA PHE A 13 -6.94 -8.11 -8.54
C PHE A 13 -6.19 -6.83 -8.94
N GLU A 14 -6.81 -5.68 -8.77
CA GLU A 14 -6.19 -4.39 -9.07
C GLU A 14 -5.01 -4.07 -8.15
N ILE A 15 -5.11 -4.46 -6.86
CA ILE A 15 -3.99 -4.35 -5.91
C ILE A 15 -2.82 -5.19 -6.41
N LYS A 16 -3.08 -6.41 -6.83
CA LYS A 16 -2.06 -7.33 -7.33
C LYS A 16 -1.39 -6.79 -8.60
N GLU A 17 -2.16 -6.23 -9.53
CA GLU A 17 -1.62 -5.59 -10.72
C GLU A 17 -0.72 -4.38 -10.37
N PHE A 18 -1.17 -3.57 -9.42
CA PHE A 18 -0.40 -2.42 -8.94
C PHE A 18 0.95 -2.88 -8.38
N LEU A 19 0.94 -3.90 -7.52
CA LEU A 19 2.16 -4.40 -6.90
C LEU A 19 3.09 -5.07 -7.91
N ALA A 20 2.56 -5.78 -8.89
CA ALA A 20 3.38 -6.37 -9.95
C ALA A 20 4.15 -5.31 -10.71
N ALA A 21 3.51 -4.19 -11.02
CA ALA A 21 4.16 -3.06 -11.68
C ALA A 21 5.18 -2.36 -10.76
N ALA A 22 4.81 -2.10 -9.52
CA ALA A 22 5.67 -1.39 -8.57
C ALA A 22 6.92 -2.18 -8.19
N LEU A 23 6.77 -3.49 -8.01
CA LEU A 23 7.86 -4.35 -7.57
C LEU A 23 8.64 -4.96 -8.76
N ASN A 24 8.18 -4.71 -9.99
CA ASN A 24 8.74 -5.33 -11.20
C ASN A 24 8.81 -6.87 -11.04
N CYS A 25 7.71 -7.46 -10.63
CA CYS A 25 7.61 -8.85 -10.24
C CYS A 25 6.48 -9.51 -11.04
N PRO A 26 6.63 -10.79 -11.44
CA PRO A 26 5.54 -11.49 -12.12
C PRO A 26 4.27 -11.50 -11.29
N PHE A 27 3.15 -11.28 -11.93
CA PHE A 27 1.84 -11.23 -11.29
C PHE A 27 1.53 -12.50 -10.47
N ASP A 28 1.90 -13.67 -10.97
CA ASP A 28 1.65 -14.94 -10.32
C ASP A 28 2.56 -15.22 -9.11
N LYS A 29 3.57 -14.38 -8.89
CA LYS A 29 4.48 -14.48 -7.72
C LYS A 29 4.14 -13.48 -6.63
N ILE A 30 3.01 -12.83 -6.72
CA ILE A 30 2.50 -11.92 -5.68
C ILE A 30 1.25 -12.54 -5.10
N LEU A 31 1.21 -12.67 -3.78
CA LEU A 31 0.03 -13.13 -3.07
C LEU A 31 -0.58 -11.97 -2.31
N VAL A 32 -1.85 -11.68 -2.56
CA VAL A 32 -2.60 -10.66 -1.83
C VAL A 32 -3.73 -11.36 -1.08
N VAL A 33 -3.76 -11.20 0.24
CA VAL A 33 -4.80 -11.77 1.08
C VAL A 33 -5.47 -10.68 1.91
N SER A 34 -6.76 -10.85 2.17
CA SER A 34 -7.50 -9.97 3.06
C SER A 34 -7.31 -10.41 4.51
N SER A 35 -7.04 -9.47 5.40
CA SER A 35 -6.89 -9.76 6.82
C SER A 35 -8.17 -10.29 7.46
N GLU A 36 -9.33 -10.02 6.87
CA GLU A 36 -10.61 -10.50 7.36
C GLU A 36 -10.85 -11.98 7.03
N GLU A 37 -10.36 -12.43 5.87
CA GLU A 37 -10.60 -13.78 5.38
C GLU A 37 -9.67 -14.80 6.00
N ASN A 38 -8.42 -14.40 6.26
CA ASN A 38 -7.42 -15.36 6.74
C ASN A 38 -6.25 -14.64 7.40
N ALA A 39 -6.21 -14.72 8.72
CA ALA A 39 -5.13 -14.11 9.49
C ALA A 39 -3.76 -14.75 9.22
N ASP A 40 -3.74 -16.05 8.92
CA ASP A 40 -2.50 -16.78 8.62
C ASP A 40 -2.74 -17.61 7.35
N PRO A 41 -2.34 -17.12 6.17
CA PRO A 41 -2.50 -17.91 4.96
C PRO A 41 -1.63 -19.18 5.02
N GLU A 42 -2.28 -20.32 4.84
CA GLU A 42 -1.56 -21.58 4.73
C GLU A 42 -0.88 -21.65 3.36
N ILE A 43 0.40 -21.35 3.35
CA ILE A 43 1.21 -21.41 2.14
C ILE A 43 2.22 -22.52 2.31
N ALA A 44 2.28 -23.43 1.35
CA ALA A 44 3.30 -24.47 1.35
C ALA A 44 4.69 -23.82 1.30
N ALA A 45 5.67 -24.41 2.01
CA ALA A 45 7.02 -23.86 2.05
C ALA A 45 7.61 -23.65 0.65
N GLU A 46 7.31 -24.56 -0.28
CA GLU A 46 7.78 -24.46 -1.66
C GLU A 46 7.19 -23.27 -2.40
N GLU A 47 5.92 -22.95 -2.17
CA GLU A 47 5.26 -21.78 -2.75
C GLU A 47 5.77 -20.50 -2.11
N TRP A 48 5.99 -20.54 -0.78
CA TRP A 48 6.51 -19.41 -0.04
C TRP A 48 7.87 -18.95 -0.60
N ASP A 49 8.75 -19.89 -0.92
CA ASP A 49 10.06 -19.56 -1.47
C ASP A 49 10.02 -18.96 -2.87
N LYS A 50 8.92 -19.13 -3.59
CA LYS A 50 8.74 -18.59 -4.94
C LYS A 50 8.08 -17.21 -4.97
N LEU A 51 7.53 -16.75 -3.85
CA LEU A 51 6.87 -15.46 -3.79
C LEU A 51 7.85 -14.31 -3.84
N CYS A 52 7.54 -13.30 -4.66
CA CYS A 52 8.24 -12.01 -4.64
C CYS A 52 7.70 -11.11 -3.54
N CYS A 53 6.42 -11.24 -3.20
CA CYS A 53 5.76 -10.39 -2.22
C CYS A 53 4.54 -11.08 -1.64
N LEU A 54 4.37 -10.96 -0.34
CA LEU A 54 3.12 -11.25 0.35
C LEU A 54 2.53 -9.90 0.78
N CYS A 55 1.30 -9.62 0.36
CA CYS A 55 0.58 -8.42 0.74
C CYS A 55 -0.63 -8.80 1.58
N ILE A 56 -0.72 -8.25 2.78
CA ILE A 56 -1.92 -8.38 3.60
C ILE A 56 -2.68 -7.07 3.50
N GLY A 57 -3.90 -7.14 2.96
CA GLY A 57 -4.78 -6.00 2.79
C GLY A 57 -5.82 -5.94 3.89
N THR A 58 -5.94 -4.79 4.54
CA THR A 58 -6.96 -4.53 5.56
C THR A 58 -7.89 -3.44 5.06
N GLU A 59 -9.18 -3.71 5.04
CA GLU A 59 -10.17 -2.67 4.74
C GLU A 59 -10.22 -1.70 5.91
N VAL A 60 -10.14 -0.42 5.60
CA VAL A 60 -10.13 0.66 6.60
C VAL A 60 -11.16 1.71 6.24
N GLU A 61 -11.41 2.63 7.16
CA GLU A 61 -12.38 3.70 7.01
C GLU A 61 -11.70 5.08 6.93
N GLY A 62 -12.48 6.08 6.58
CA GLY A 62 -12.02 7.47 6.50
C GLY A 62 -11.64 7.86 5.09
N ASP A 63 -10.49 8.52 4.94
CA ASP A 63 -10.01 9.01 3.65
C ASP A 63 -9.39 7.95 2.77
N VAL A 64 -9.22 6.74 3.29
CA VAL A 64 -8.62 5.62 2.56
C VAL A 64 -9.50 4.38 2.67
N ALA A 65 -9.33 3.46 1.73
CA ALA A 65 -10.09 2.22 1.69
C ALA A 65 -9.25 1.00 2.09
N TRP A 66 -7.95 1.02 1.81
CA TRP A 66 -7.06 -0.12 2.07
C TRP A 66 -5.79 0.30 2.80
N LEU A 67 -5.43 -0.48 3.82
CA LEU A 67 -4.07 -0.51 4.38
C LEU A 67 -3.39 -1.76 3.83
N LEU A 68 -2.26 -1.58 3.16
CA LEU A 68 -1.49 -2.68 2.59
C LEU A 68 -0.17 -2.86 3.33
N ASN A 69 0.05 -4.08 3.83
CA ASN A 69 1.29 -4.46 4.50
C ASN A 69 2.05 -5.41 3.57
N LEU A 70 3.24 -5.00 3.13
CA LEU A 70 4.07 -5.77 2.21
C LEU A 70 5.17 -6.50 2.95
N TYR A 71 5.27 -7.79 2.70
CA TYR A 71 6.29 -8.67 3.27
C TYR A 71 7.10 -9.32 2.17
N ARG A 72 8.31 -9.77 2.49
CA ARG A 72 9.21 -10.51 1.60
C ARG A 72 9.64 -9.72 0.37
N ILE A 73 9.76 -8.43 0.49
CA ILE A 73 10.30 -7.59 -0.57
C ILE A 73 11.81 -7.43 -0.37
N GLU A 74 12.58 -7.56 -1.44
CA GLU A 74 14.05 -7.46 -1.38
C GLU A 74 14.56 -6.02 -1.51
N ALA A 75 13.77 -5.14 -2.10
CA ALA A 75 14.15 -3.75 -2.29
C ALA A 75 14.13 -2.98 -0.96
N THR A 76 14.93 -1.91 -0.89
CA THR A 76 14.93 -1.03 0.28
C THR A 76 13.63 -0.22 0.36
N ASP A 77 13.32 0.31 1.54
CA ASP A 77 12.13 1.14 1.72
C ASP A 77 12.13 2.35 0.79
N ASP A 78 13.28 2.99 0.58
CA ASP A 78 13.40 4.13 -0.33
C ASP A 78 13.10 3.74 -1.78
N GLU A 79 13.56 2.59 -2.22
CA GLU A 79 13.29 2.10 -3.57
C GLU A 79 11.81 1.76 -3.76
N ILE A 80 11.21 1.11 -2.77
CA ILE A 80 9.79 0.75 -2.80
C ILE A 80 8.93 2.02 -2.83
N GLU A 81 9.24 2.98 -1.97
CA GLU A 81 8.53 4.27 -1.95
C GLU A 81 8.53 4.93 -3.32
N LYS A 82 9.69 5.05 -3.95
CA LYS A 82 9.82 5.66 -5.28
C LYS A 82 9.02 4.91 -6.34
N ARG A 83 9.06 3.58 -6.30
CA ARG A 83 8.35 2.75 -7.26
C ARG A 83 6.84 2.84 -7.09
N ILE A 84 6.35 2.85 -5.85
CA ILE A 84 4.93 3.01 -5.56
C ILE A 84 4.44 4.38 -6.04
N ILE A 85 5.20 5.44 -5.78
CA ILE A 85 4.87 6.77 -6.26
C ILE A 85 4.78 6.79 -7.78
N ALA A 86 5.77 6.23 -8.47
CA ALA A 86 5.80 6.20 -9.94
C ALA A 86 4.60 5.45 -10.52
N VAL A 87 4.26 4.28 -9.98
CA VAL A 87 3.14 3.48 -10.47
C VAL A 87 1.81 4.14 -10.16
N SER A 88 1.66 4.74 -8.98
CA SER A 88 0.44 5.47 -8.62
C SER A 88 0.19 6.64 -9.58
N GLN A 89 1.24 7.35 -9.96
CA GLN A 89 1.14 8.45 -10.92
C GLN A 89 0.75 7.93 -12.32
N THR A 90 1.39 6.85 -12.76
CA THR A 90 1.13 6.27 -14.08
C THR A 90 -0.28 5.70 -14.20
N LYS A 91 -0.73 4.98 -13.18
CA LYS A 91 -2.05 4.35 -13.16
C LYS A 91 -3.16 5.27 -12.65
N GLN A 92 -2.82 6.44 -12.12
CA GLN A 92 -3.76 7.38 -11.50
C GLN A 92 -4.56 6.73 -10.37
N ILE A 93 -3.88 5.94 -9.55
CA ILE A 93 -4.44 5.34 -8.34
C ILE A 93 -3.90 6.12 -7.14
N ALA A 94 -4.77 6.84 -6.45
CA ALA A 94 -4.36 7.68 -5.32
C ALA A 94 -3.91 6.83 -4.14
N CYS A 95 -2.69 7.09 -3.68
CA CYS A 95 -2.07 6.39 -2.56
C CYS A 95 -1.52 7.37 -1.54
N TYR A 96 -1.45 6.92 -0.29
CA TYR A 96 -0.76 7.64 0.77
C TYR A 96 0.47 6.82 1.15
N VAL A 97 1.64 7.38 0.91
CA VAL A 97 2.92 6.70 1.15
C VAL A 97 3.63 7.37 2.32
N PRO A 98 3.99 6.62 3.37
CA PRO A 98 4.70 7.21 4.52
C PRO A 98 6.00 7.89 4.10
N ASN A 99 6.31 9.02 4.73
CA ASN A 99 7.60 9.66 4.55
C ASN A 99 8.20 10.00 5.93
N ASP A 100 9.42 10.57 5.95
CA ASP A 100 10.20 10.77 7.17
C ASP A 100 9.70 11.90 8.08
N ASN A 101 8.64 12.59 7.69
CA ASN A 101 8.08 13.65 8.52
C ASN A 101 7.06 13.08 9.52
N TRP A 102 6.91 13.71 10.66
CA TRP A 102 5.99 13.31 11.72
C TRP A 102 4.59 13.01 11.21
N ASN A 103 4.15 11.76 11.34
CA ASN A 103 2.85 11.29 10.86
C ASN A 103 2.58 11.74 9.43
N GLY A 104 3.64 11.97 8.66
CA GLY A 104 3.54 12.49 7.31
C GLY A 104 3.40 11.41 6.28
N TYR A 105 2.67 11.76 5.23
CA TYR A 105 2.44 10.91 4.07
C TYR A 105 2.53 11.76 2.81
N LEU A 106 2.92 11.13 1.72
CA LEU A 106 2.78 11.72 0.39
C LEU A 106 1.53 11.19 -0.26
N LEU A 107 0.57 12.06 -0.54
CA LEU A 107 -0.58 11.72 -1.37
C LEU A 107 -0.13 11.79 -2.84
N THR A 108 -0.18 10.66 -3.52
CA THR A 108 0.31 10.52 -4.88
C THR A 108 -0.75 9.86 -5.76
N GLY A 109 -0.69 10.09 -7.07
CA GLY A 109 -1.64 9.49 -8.03
C GLY A 109 -2.90 10.30 -8.27
N SER A 110 -3.20 11.30 -7.45
CA SER A 110 -4.39 12.16 -7.60
C SER A 110 -4.07 13.50 -8.27
N SER A 111 -2.79 13.87 -8.35
CA SER A 111 -2.33 15.09 -8.97
C SER A 111 -0.98 14.84 -9.64
N PRO A 112 -0.53 15.73 -10.56
CA PRO A 112 0.76 15.55 -11.25
C PRO A 112 1.97 15.47 -10.32
N THR A 113 1.89 16.09 -9.13
CA THR A 113 2.95 16.05 -8.14
C THR A 113 2.43 15.54 -6.81
N PRO A 114 3.25 14.77 -6.07
CA PRO A 114 2.85 14.34 -4.72
C PRO A 114 2.60 15.51 -3.79
N ILE A 115 1.64 15.35 -2.89
CA ILE A 115 1.23 16.38 -1.92
C ILE A 115 1.50 15.87 -0.52
N GLN A 116 2.19 16.67 0.29
CA GLN A 116 2.43 16.35 1.68
C GLN A 116 1.15 16.49 2.49
N VAL A 117 0.77 15.43 3.21
CA VAL A 117 -0.39 15.43 4.10
C VAL A 117 0.00 14.84 5.45
N TYR A 118 -0.81 15.08 6.46
CA TYR A 118 -0.58 14.57 7.81
C TYR A 118 -1.82 13.86 8.32
N GLU A 119 -1.61 12.79 9.08
CA GLU A 119 -2.69 12.07 9.73
C GLU A 119 -3.27 12.92 10.86
N ASP A 120 -4.59 13.06 10.89
CA ASP A 120 -5.29 13.75 11.97
C ASP A 120 -5.62 12.73 13.06
N GLU A 121 -4.77 12.67 14.06
CA GLU A 121 -4.89 11.71 15.16
C GLU A 121 -6.09 11.95 16.07
N GLU A 122 -6.62 13.17 16.10
CA GLU A 122 -7.76 13.51 16.95
C GLU A 122 -9.07 12.88 16.46
N VAL A 123 -9.21 12.73 15.14
CA VAL A 123 -10.40 12.13 14.55
C VAL A 123 -10.16 10.73 14.01
N ALA A 124 -8.91 10.31 13.92
CA ALA A 124 -8.58 8.95 13.54
C ALA A 124 -8.95 7.98 14.67
N GLY A 125 -9.41 6.81 14.30
CA GLY A 125 -9.70 5.73 15.24
C GLY A 125 -9.00 4.47 14.81
N GLU A 126 -9.34 3.37 15.45
CA GLU A 126 -8.84 2.06 15.05
C GLU A 126 -9.35 1.77 13.62
N ASN A 127 -8.43 1.48 12.70
CA ASN A 127 -8.72 1.23 11.29
C ASN A 127 -9.43 2.38 10.58
N LYS A 128 -9.22 3.61 11.05
CA LYS A 128 -9.77 4.81 10.44
C LYS A 128 -8.67 5.85 10.25
N TYR A 129 -8.53 6.32 9.02
CA TYR A 129 -7.48 7.27 8.63
C TYR A 129 -8.08 8.54 8.07
N ILE A 130 -7.76 9.65 8.69
CA ILE A 130 -8.17 10.99 8.24
C ILE A 130 -6.91 11.81 8.04
N PHE A 131 -6.81 12.49 6.90
CA PHE A 131 -5.63 13.26 6.55
C PHE A 131 -5.97 14.73 6.39
N THR A 132 -5.02 15.58 6.77
CA THR A 132 -5.10 17.03 6.57
C THR A 132 -3.93 17.46 5.70
N SER A 133 -4.18 18.46 4.83
CA SER A 133 -3.11 18.99 4.00
C SER A 133 -2.14 19.81 4.84
N ALA A 134 -0.86 19.77 4.42
CA ALA A 134 0.17 20.57 5.04
C ALA A 134 0.00 22.05 4.63
N ILE A 135 -0.12 22.89 5.61
CA ILE A 135 -0.12 24.35 5.41
C ILE A 135 0.87 24.97 6.34
#